data_6b7bd2356e96ac1fbf9c498d47d036aa
#
_entry.id   6b7bd2356e96ac1fbf9c498d47d036aa
#
_cell.length_a   1.000
_cell.length_b   1.000
_cell.length_c   1.000
_cell.angle_alpha   90.00
_cell.angle_beta   90.00
_cell.angle_gamma   90.00
#
_symmetry.space_group_name_H-M   'P 1'
#
loop_
_entity.id
_entity.type
_entity.pdbx_description
1 polymer ?
#
loop_
_entity_poly.entity_id
_entity_poly.type
_entity_poly.pdbx_seq_one_letter_code
_entity_poly.pdbx_strand_id
1 'polypeptide(L)'
;FEVMGKKSLLCGSYGTGQATKACNNMLLATTMIGVGEAFNLGKNLGLDPQKLFEILSTSTGSCWSINNYCPIKGVGPESPADNNFEPGFSVSLMFKDSSIALKAIKSTNTFAPFGAKAQENFKKMVEQKKGDLDFSAITKFNE
;
A
#
# COMPACT_ATOMS: atom_id res chain seq x y z
N PHE A 1 -22.65 10.96 9.71
CA PHE A 1 -21.26 10.50 9.63
C PHE A 1 -20.93 9.42 10.68
N GLU A 2 -21.58 9.35 11.83
CA GLU A 2 -21.37 8.33 12.87
C GLU A 2 -21.61 6.89 12.38
N VAL A 3 -22.46 6.71 11.37
CA VAL A 3 -22.78 5.40 10.77
C VAL A 3 -21.76 4.94 9.72
N MET A 4 -20.94 5.86 9.16
CA MET A 4 -20.08 5.61 8.00
C MET A 4 -18.57 5.62 8.30
N GLY A 5 -18.15 6.03 9.50
CA GLY A 5 -16.74 6.10 9.85
C GLY A 5 -16.48 6.35 11.33
N LYS A 6 -15.37 5.83 11.84
CA LYS A 6 -14.95 5.98 13.22
C LYS A 6 -14.53 7.42 13.58
N LYS A 7 -14.24 8.26 12.59
CA LYS A 7 -13.76 9.63 12.77
C LYS A 7 -14.07 10.48 11.55
N SER A 8 -14.64 11.66 11.76
CA SER A 8 -14.83 12.69 10.73
C SER A 8 -13.86 13.83 11.00
N LEU A 9 -12.99 14.13 10.03
CA LEU A 9 -12.02 15.22 10.11
C LEU A 9 -12.28 16.21 8.98
N LEU A 10 -12.38 17.49 9.33
CA LEU A 10 -12.44 18.57 8.35
C LEU A 10 -11.03 18.83 7.80
N CYS A 11 -10.83 18.52 6.50
CA CYS A 11 -9.53 18.67 5.84
C CYS A 11 -9.26 20.09 5.30
N GLY A 12 -10.16 21.05 5.56
CA GLY A 12 -10.04 22.42 5.06
C GLY A 12 -11.19 22.81 4.10
N SER A 13 -10.91 23.68 3.12
CA SER A 13 -11.86 24.18 2.15
C SER A 13 -12.31 23.13 1.11
N TYR A 14 -13.24 23.48 0.23
CA TYR A 14 -13.75 22.60 -0.82
C TYR A 14 -12.64 21.97 -1.65
N GLY A 15 -12.73 20.65 -1.89
CA GLY A 15 -11.74 19.88 -2.66
C GLY A 15 -10.56 19.31 -1.84
N THR A 16 -10.30 19.79 -0.62
CA THR A 16 -9.16 19.32 0.20
C THR A 16 -9.31 17.87 0.65
N GLY A 17 -10.53 17.35 0.80
CA GLY A 17 -10.77 15.95 1.11
C GLY A 17 -10.26 15.01 0.03
N GLN A 18 -10.45 15.34 -1.25
CA GLN A 18 -9.94 14.55 -2.38
C GLN A 18 -8.41 14.61 -2.46
N ALA A 19 -7.83 15.79 -2.21
CA ALA A 19 -6.38 15.96 -2.16
C ALA A 19 -5.76 15.14 -1.02
N THR A 20 -6.38 15.16 0.16
CA THR A 20 -5.95 14.37 1.32
C THR A 20 -6.02 12.86 1.01
N LYS A 21 -7.10 12.40 0.37
CA LYS A 21 -7.23 11.00 -0.05
C LYS A 21 -6.12 10.60 -1.03
N ALA A 22 -5.81 11.45 -2.01
CA ALA A 22 -4.73 11.19 -2.97
C ALA A 22 -3.37 11.04 -2.28
N CYS A 23 -3.04 11.92 -1.34
CA CYS A 23 -1.83 11.83 -0.52
C CYS A 23 -1.79 10.55 0.32
N ASN A 24 -2.92 10.22 0.99
CA ASN A 24 -3.01 9.00 1.80
C ASN A 24 -2.79 7.74 0.96
N ASN A 25 -3.43 7.63 -0.19
CA ASN A 25 -3.33 6.43 -1.01
C ASN A 25 -1.98 6.32 -1.74
N MET A 26 -1.34 7.44 -2.07
CA MET A 26 0.05 7.44 -2.53
C MET A 26 1.00 6.90 -1.44
N LEU A 27 0.84 7.35 -0.21
CA LEU A 27 1.63 6.86 0.93
C LEU A 27 1.36 5.38 1.18
N LEU A 28 0.08 4.95 1.16
CA LEU A 28 -0.30 3.55 1.32
C LEU A 28 0.34 2.65 0.24
N ALA A 29 0.27 3.06 -1.03
CA ALA A 29 0.91 2.35 -2.13
C ALA A 29 2.42 2.18 -1.92
N THR A 30 3.10 3.26 -1.53
CA THR A 30 4.55 3.28 -1.30
C THR A 30 4.94 2.41 -0.10
N THR A 31 4.22 2.51 1.01
CA THR A 31 4.53 1.72 2.22
C THR A 31 4.26 0.23 2.01
N MET A 32 3.22 -0.15 1.27
CA MET A 32 2.96 -1.56 0.96
C MET A 32 4.09 -2.17 0.13
N ILE A 33 4.60 -1.46 -0.87
CA ILE A 33 5.76 -1.89 -1.67
C ILE A 33 6.99 -2.03 -0.75
N GLY A 34 7.28 -1.01 0.06
CA GLY A 34 8.43 -1.02 0.96
C GLY A 34 8.40 -2.17 1.97
N VAL A 35 7.22 -2.49 2.52
CA VAL A 35 7.03 -3.65 3.41
C VAL A 35 7.35 -4.94 2.66
N GLY A 36 6.83 -5.13 1.45
CA GLY A 36 7.12 -6.30 0.63
C GLY A 36 8.62 -6.46 0.34
N GLU A 37 9.29 -5.38 -0.05
CA GLU A 37 10.73 -5.38 -0.30
C GLU A 37 11.54 -5.70 0.97
N ALA A 38 11.13 -5.20 2.12
CA ALA A 38 11.78 -5.51 3.40
C ALA A 38 11.69 -7.01 3.75
N PHE A 39 10.52 -7.63 3.53
CA PHE A 39 10.37 -9.08 3.74
C PHE A 39 11.13 -9.91 2.71
N ASN A 40 11.18 -9.49 1.45
CA ASN A 40 11.98 -10.16 0.42
C ASN A 40 13.48 -10.10 0.74
N LEU A 41 13.97 -8.95 1.20
CA LEU A 41 15.33 -8.82 1.68
C LEU A 41 15.59 -9.73 2.89
N GLY A 42 14.68 -9.72 3.87
CA GLY A 42 14.77 -10.58 5.05
C GLY A 42 14.83 -12.06 4.69
N LYS A 43 13.99 -12.51 3.76
CA LYS A 43 14.00 -13.87 3.22
C LYS A 43 15.37 -14.23 2.62
N ASN A 44 15.93 -13.34 1.80
CA ASN A 44 17.23 -13.56 1.17
C ASN A 44 18.39 -13.56 2.16
N LEU A 45 18.22 -12.87 3.30
CA LEU A 45 19.17 -12.88 4.43
C LEU A 45 18.96 -14.07 5.39
N GLY A 46 17.97 -14.93 5.15
CA GLY A 46 17.68 -16.09 5.99
C GLY A 46 16.96 -15.76 7.29
N LEU A 47 16.29 -14.61 7.39
CA LEU A 47 15.53 -14.21 8.58
C LEU A 47 14.20 -14.94 8.65
N ASP A 48 13.79 -15.30 9.88
CA ASP A 48 12.45 -15.80 10.14
C ASP A 48 11.41 -14.67 9.94
N PRO A 49 10.38 -14.86 9.10
CA PRO A 49 9.45 -13.78 8.77
C PRO A 49 8.59 -13.34 9.97
N GLN A 50 8.25 -14.24 10.90
CA GLN A 50 7.47 -13.87 12.07
C GLN A 50 8.30 -12.99 13.04
N LYS A 51 9.57 -13.35 13.27
CA LYS A 51 10.48 -12.52 14.07
C LYS A 51 10.76 -11.18 13.41
N LEU A 52 10.92 -11.16 12.10
CA LEU A 52 11.07 -9.91 11.35
C LEU A 52 9.85 -9.01 11.51
N PHE A 53 8.63 -9.57 11.41
CA PHE A 53 7.38 -8.85 11.67
C PHE A 53 7.34 -8.25 13.08
N GLU A 54 7.64 -9.03 14.12
CA GLU A 54 7.62 -8.58 15.52
C GLU A 54 8.54 -7.36 15.73
N ILE A 55 9.72 -7.37 15.11
CA ILE A 55 10.66 -6.25 15.19
C ILE A 55 10.15 -5.05 14.38
N LEU A 56 9.80 -5.24 13.12
CA LEU A 56 9.41 -4.14 12.23
C LEU A 56 8.12 -3.46 12.69
N SER A 57 7.14 -4.22 13.20
CA SER A 57 5.86 -3.69 13.67
C SER A 57 5.96 -2.80 14.90
N THR A 58 7.03 -2.92 15.67
CA THR A 58 7.29 -2.17 16.92
C THR A 58 8.47 -1.20 16.83
N SER A 59 9.20 -1.20 15.71
CA SER A 59 10.35 -0.33 15.49
C SER A 59 10.01 0.85 14.58
N THR A 60 11.00 1.65 14.22
CA THR A 60 10.84 2.87 13.40
C THR A 60 10.30 2.64 11.99
N GLY A 61 10.38 1.41 11.46
CA GLY A 61 9.76 1.01 10.19
C GLY A 61 8.27 0.71 10.28
N SER A 62 7.66 0.81 11.47
CA SER A 62 6.24 0.53 11.71
C SER A 62 5.33 1.42 10.85
N CYS A 63 4.34 0.81 10.22
CA CYS A 63 3.32 1.50 9.43
C CYS A 63 2.04 0.66 9.36
N TRP A 64 0.95 1.26 8.87
CA TRP A 64 -0.34 0.57 8.75
C TRP A 64 -0.23 -0.71 7.91
N SER A 65 0.52 -0.67 6.82
CA SER A 65 0.69 -1.81 5.90
C SER A 65 1.30 -3.04 6.59
N ILE A 66 2.22 -2.84 7.53
CA ILE A 66 2.79 -3.96 8.29
C ILE A 66 1.90 -4.34 9.49
N ASN A 67 1.38 -3.36 10.24
CA ASN A 67 0.71 -3.63 11.51
C ASN A 67 -0.71 -4.20 11.35
N ASN A 68 -1.40 -3.85 10.26
CA ASN A 68 -2.81 -4.17 10.04
C ASN A 68 -3.06 -4.98 8.77
N TYR A 69 -2.08 -5.08 7.88
CA TYR A 69 -2.29 -5.62 6.53
C TYR A 69 -1.04 -6.32 5.98
N CYS A 70 -0.32 -7.03 6.83
CA CYS A 70 0.95 -7.66 6.47
C CYS A 70 0.79 -8.54 5.21
N PRO A 71 1.58 -8.32 4.15
CA PRO A 71 1.39 -9.01 2.88
C PRO A 71 2.04 -10.40 2.82
N ILE A 72 2.42 -10.94 3.96
CA ILE A 72 3.09 -12.25 4.09
C ILE A 72 2.14 -13.23 4.75
N LYS A 73 1.83 -14.32 4.06
CA LYS A 73 0.91 -15.36 4.54
C LYS A 73 1.36 -15.94 5.89
N GLY A 74 0.43 -16.00 6.84
CA GLY A 74 0.65 -16.56 8.17
C GLY A 74 1.50 -15.69 9.09
N VAL A 75 1.75 -14.42 8.74
CA VAL A 75 2.58 -13.49 9.49
C VAL A 75 1.77 -12.27 9.91
N GLY A 76 1.78 -11.97 11.20
CA GLY A 76 1.01 -10.85 11.76
C GLY A 76 -0.50 -11.09 11.80
N PRO A 77 -1.31 -10.01 11.83
CA PRO A 77 -2.77 -10.14 11.77
C PRO A 77 -3.26 -10.74 10.45
N GLU A 78 -4.42 -11.40 10.48
CA GLU A 78 -5.06 -11.92 9.27
C GLU A 78 -5.22 -10.83 8.21
N SER A 79 -4.83 -11.15 6.98
CA SER A 79 -4.81 -10.21 5.85
C SER A 79 -5.15 -10.95 4.54
N PRO A 80 -5.37 -10.25 3.43
CA PRO A 80 -5.59 -10.89 2.12
C PRO A 80 -4.50 -11.87 1.69
N ALA A 81 -3.27 -11.73 2.19
CA ALA A 81 -2.19 -12.69 1.94
C ALA A 81 -2.55 -14.12 2.42
N ASP A 82 -3.36 -14.25 3.46
CA ASP A 82 -3.81 -15.53 4.00
C ASP A 82 -4.87 -16.21 3.13
N ASN A 83 -5.60 -15.42 2.34
CA ASN A 83 -6.71 -15.83 1.48
C ASN A 83 -6.36 -15.67 -0.02
N ASN A 84 -5.16 -16.03 -0.43
CA ASN A 84 -4.70 -15.96 -1.82
C ASN A 84 -4.86 -14.58 -2.48
N PHE A 85 -4.77 -13.49 -1.70
CA PHE A 85 -4.96 -12.10 -2.13
C PHE A 85 -6.35 -11.84 -2.73
N GLU A 86 -7.40 -12.50 -2.20
CA GLU A 86 -8.77 -12.05 -2.45
C GLU A 86 -8.91 -10.58 -2.02
N PRO A 87 -9.46 -9.71 -2.89
CA PRO A 87 -9.32 -8.28 -2.69
C PRO A 87 -10.23 -7.74 -1.58
N GLY A 88 -9.63 -7.15 -0.54
CA GLY A 88 -10.26 -6.12 0.28
C GLY A 88 -10.21 -4.76 -0.43
N PHE A 89 -9.08 -4.48 -1.09
CA PHE A 89 -8.86 -3.31 -1.96
C PHE A 89 -8.03 -3.73 -3.17
N SER A 90 -8.63 -3.75 -4.37
CA SER A 90 -8.00 -4.34 -5.53
C SER A 90 -6.82 -3.53 -6.09
N VAL A 91 -5.91 -4.22 -6.79
CA VAL A 91 -4.83 -3.62 -7.58
C VAL A 91 -5.36 -2.57 -8.56
N SER A 92 -6.48 -2.85 -9.24
CA SER A 92 -7.11 -1.88 -10.16
C SER A 92 -7.54 -0.60 -9.46
N LEU A 93 -8.09 -0.69 -8.24
CA LEU A 93 -8.47 0.47 -7.44
C LEU A 93 -7.24 1.24 -6.95
N MET A 94 -6.20 0.54 -6.50
CA MET A 94 -4.94 1.19 -6.11
C MET A 94 -4.27 1.87 -7.31
N PHE A 95 -4.26 1.25 -8.48
CA PHE A 95 -3.77 1.88 -9.72
C PHE A 95 -4.54 3.16 -10.06
N LYS A 96 -5.88 3.12 -9.97
CA LYS A 96 -6.71 4.31 -10.20
C LYS A 96 -6.36 5.43 -9.22
N ASP A 97 -6.29 5.12 -7.91
CA ASP A 97 -6.04 6.12 -6.87
C ASP A 97 -4.61 6.68 -6.94
N SER A 98 -3.61 5.84 -7.18
CA SER A 98 -2.23 6.30 -7.40
C SER A 98 -2.08 7.11 -8.70
N SER A 99 -2.91 6.86 -9.72
CA SER A 99 -2.94 7.67 -10.93
C SER A 99 -3.50 9.07 -10.69
N ILE A 100 -4.46 9.22 -9.77
CA ILE A 100 -4.95 10.54 -9.31
C ILE A 100 -3.81 11.30 -8.62
N ALA A 101 -3.08 10.63 -7.73
CA ALA A 101 -1.92 11.21 -7.07
C ALA A 101 -0.83 11.62 -8.07
N LEU A 102 -0.53 10.79 -9.07
CA LEU A 102 0.45 11.11 -10.12
C LEU A 102 0.04 12.35 -10.94
N LYS A 103 -1.25 12.52 -11.24
CA LYS A 103 -1.76 13.74 -11.90
C LYS A 103 -1.54 14.96 -11.02
N ALA A 104 -1.81 14.88 -9.71
CA ALA A 104 -1.57 15.97 -8.76
C ALA A 104 -0.07 16.30 -8.65
N ILE A 105 0.82 15.31 -8.57
CA ILE A 105 2.27 15.47 -8.59
C ILE A 105 2.71 16.28 -9.81
N LYS A 106 2.22 15.92 -11.01
CA LYS A 106 2.56 16.60 -12.26
C LYS A 106 2.01 18.02 -12.31
N SER A 107 0.77 18.24 -11.92
CA SER A 107 0.10 19.56 -11.97
C SER A 107 0.68 20.57 -10.98
N THR A 108 1.23 20.09 -9.87
CA THR A 108 1.86 20.95 -8.84
C THR A 108 3.39 21.00 -8.94
N ASN A 109 3.97 20.31 -9.91
CA ASN A 109 5.41 20.14 -10.06
C ASN A 109 6.12 19.64 -8.77
N THR A 110 5.44 18.71 -8.06
CA THR A 110 5.94 18.15 -6.80
C THR A 110 7.01 17.08 -7.07
N PHE A 111 8.11 17.12 -6.34
CA PHE A 111 9.13 16.05 -6.39
C PHE A 111 8.69 14.86 -5.54
N ALA A 112 8.15 13.81 -6.17
CA ALA A 112 7.66 12.60 -5.51
C ALA A 112 7.99 11.32 -6.30
N PRO A 113 9.29 10.98 -6.45
CA PRO A 113 9.73 9.86 -7.32
C PRO A 113 9.20 8.51 -6.84
N PHE A 114 9.10 8.27 -5.52
CA PHE A 114 8.59 7.00 -4.98
C PHE A 114 7.09 6.84 -5.22
N GLY A 115 6.31 7.91 -5.10
CA GLY A 115 4.88 7.87 -5.45
C GLY A 115 4.65 7.60 -6.93
N ALA A 116 5.46 8.18 -7.81
CA ALA A 116 5.42 7.92 -9.24
C ALA A 116 5.82 6.47 -9.57
N LYS A 117 6.85 5.95 -8.90
CA LYS A 117 7.28 4.56 -9.07
C LYS A 117 6.25 3.55 -8.56
N ALA A 118 5.60 3.85 -7.45
CA ALA A 118 4.51 3.01 -6.94
C ALA A 118 3.36 2.91 -7.97
N GLN A 119 2.93 4.03 -8.55
CA GLN A 119 1.90 4.02 -9.59
C GLN A 119 2.31 3.19 -10.81
N GLU A 120 3.57 3.29 -11.27
CA GLU A 120 4.11 2.49 -12.38
C GLU A 120 4.02 0.99 -12.08
N ASN A 121 4.36 0.57 -10.86
CA ASN A 121 4.31 -0.83 -10.45
C ASN A 121 2.87 -1.38 -10.46
N PHE A 122 1.90 -0.64 -9.92
CA PHE A 122 0.49 -1.03 -9.97
C PHE A 122 -0.06 -1.04 -11.41
N LYS A 123 0.37 -0.11 -12.26
CA LYS A 123 0.06 -0.14 -13.69
C LYS A 123 0.50 -1.44 -14.36
N LYS A 124 1.74 -1.87 -14.13
CA LYS A 124 2.29 -3.13 -14.65
C LYS A 124 1.48 -4.35 -14.19
N MET A 125 1.02 -4.37 -12.93
CA MET A 125 0.17 -5.46 -12.45
C MET A 125 -1.17 -5.52 -13.21
N VAL A 126 -1.80 -4.37 -13.47
CA VAL A 126 -3.04 -4.32 -14.26
C VAL A 126 -2.79 -4.81 -15.70
N GLU A 127 -1.70 -4.37 -16.33
CA GLU A 127 -1.30 -4.82 -17.68
C GLU A 127 -1.05 -6.33 -17.74
N GLN A 128 -0.59 -6.92 -16.63
CA GLN A 128 -0.40 -8.38 -16.48
C GLN A 128 -1.68 -9.12 -16.06
N LYS A 129 -2.86 -8.50 -16.15
CA LYS A 129 -4.16 -9.07 -15.78
C LYS A 129 -4.27 -9.50 -14.30
N LYS A 130 -3.55 -8.83 -13.41
CA LYS A 130 -3.58 -9.03 -11.95
C LYS A 130 -4.42 -7.96 -11.23
N GLY A 131 -5.23 -7.22 -11.97
CA GLY A 131 -6.04 -6.10 -11.45
C GLY A 131 -7.07 -6.49 -10.39
N ASP A 132 -7.53 -7.74 -10.41
CA ASP A 132 -8.54 -8.26 -9.49
C ASP A 132 -7.97 -8.81 -8.17
N LEU A 133 -6.65 -8.91 -8.05
CA LEU A 133 -6.01 -9.27 -6.79
C LEU A 133 -6.04 -8.09 -5.81
N ASP A 134 -5.92 -8.40 -4.52
CA ASP A 134 -5.68 -7.38 -3.50
C ASP A 134 -4.38 -6.61 -3.78
N PHE A 135 -4.36 -5.30 -3.48
CA PHE A 135 -3.20 -4.45 -3.74
C PHE A 135 -1.93 -4.91 -3.03
N SER A 136 -2.07 -5.63 -1.91
CA SER A 136 -0.94 -6.22 -1.19
C SER A 136 -0.22 -7.33 -1.97
N ALA A 137 -0.83 -7.87 -3.03
CA ALA A 137 -0.17 -8.81 -3.95
C ALA A 137 1.02 -8.19 -4.71
N ILE A 138 1.21 -6.86 -4.66
CA ILE A 138 2.39 -6.18 -5.20
C ILE A 138 3.69 -6.74 -4.66
N THR A 139 3.67 -7.31 -3.47
CA THR A 139 4.85 -7.92 -2.82
C THR A 139 5.38 -9.13 -3.56
N LYS A 140 4.51 -9.89 -4.25
CA LYS A 140 4.88 -11.02 -5.11
C LYS A 140 5.24 -10.61 -6.54
N PHE A 141 4.96 -9.37 -6.91
CA PHE A 141 5.24 -8.86 -8.24
C PHE A 141 6.73 -8.56 -8.45
N ASN A 142 7.44 -8.29 -7.38
CA ASN A 142 8.85 -7.92 -7.36
C ASN A 142 9.76 -9.08 -6.91
N GLU A 143 9.22 -10.31 -6.83
CA GLU A 143 10.00 -11.53 -6.55
C GLU A 143 10.81 -12.00 -7.78
#